data_fcced17347e568c1cae9542740c6fd92
#
_entry.id   fcced17347e568c1cae9542740c6fd92
#
_cell.length_a   1.000
_cell.length_b   1.000
_cell.length_c   1.000
_cell.angle_alpha   90.00
_cell.angle_beta   90.00
_cell.angle_gamma   90.00
#
_symmetry.space_group_name_H-M   'P 1'
#
loop_
_entity.id
_entity.type
_entity.pdbx_description
1 polymer ?
#
loop_
_entity_poly.entity_id
_entity_poly.type
_entity_poly.pdbx_seq_one_letter_code
_entity_poly.pdbx_strand_id
1 'polypeptide(L)'
;RKESSAASDVYKRQNKQSVRIVEKLEKGGQGLNLTWEVRDGILNHQTSTMPHTLEGKIVRFSDKIAYIHHDIDDAVRGKIMVEEDIPIEIRKVLGKNSADRLDTLIHDIITNSMDKPDIIMSDEIFQAMQDLRKFMFVSVYTNSIAKGEETKAEGLLSKLFTYYMEHPMTMPAQYTDTVSYTHLRAHETPEHLV
;
A
#
# COMPACT_ATOMS: atom_id res chain seq x y z
N ARG A 1 -25.22 -3.84 -2.88
CA ARG A 1 -24.69 -4.14 -1.51
C ARG A 1 -23.79 -5.39 -1.44
N LYS A 2 -23.54 -6.13 -2.53
CA LYS A 2 -22.64 -7.30 -2.54
C LYS A 2 -21.27 -7.04 -3.15
N GLU A 3 -21.09 -5.97 -3.93
CA GLU A 3 -19.80 -5.63 -4.57
C GLU A 3 -18.76 -5.04 -3.59
N SER A 4 -19.21 -4.40 -2.51
CA SER A 4 -18.33 -3.88 -1.46
C SER A 4 -17.56 -4.96 -0.67
N SER A 5 -18.02 -6.22 -0.67
CA SER A 5 -17.36 -7.29 0.10
C SER A 5 -16.17 -7.91 -0.66
N ALA A 6 -16.26 -8.04 -1.98
CA ALA A 6 -15.19 -8.65 -2.78
C ALA A 6 -13.96 -7.74 -2.89
N ALA A 7 -14.13 -6.44 -3.15
CA ALA A 7 -13.05 -5.47 -3.15
C ALA A 7 -12.36 -5.37 -1.77
N SER A 8 -13.15 -5.36 -0.68
CA SER A 8 -12.63 -5.41 0.69
C SER A 8 -11.83 -6.69 0.98
N ASP A 9 -12.22 -7.82 0.40
CA ASP A 9 -11.51 -9.10 0.60
C ASP A 9 -10.21 -9.18 -0.20
N VAL A 10 -10.13 -8.54 -1.36
CA VAL A 10 -8.87 -8.42 -2.14
C VAL A 10 -7.87 -7.55 -1.39
N TYR A 11 -8.29 -6.39 -0.87
CA TYR A 11 -7.44 -5.54 -0.04
C TYR A 11 -6.94 -6.25 1.23
N LYS A 12 -7.77 -7.06 1.86
CA LYS A 12 -7.39 -7.85 3.04
C LYS A 12 -6.36 -8.95 2.76
N ARG A 13 -6.08 -9.26 1.49
CA ARG A 13 -5.16 -10.36 1.11
C ARG A 13 -3.86 -9.87 0.46
N GLN A 14 -3.68 -8.57 0.26
CA GLN A 14 -2.50 -8.02 -0.40
C GLN A 14 -1.20 -8.44 0.30
N ASN A 15 -1.15 -8.33 1.62
CA ASN A 15 0.00 -8.75 2.42
C ASN A 15 0.31 -10.26 2.28
N LYS A 16 -0.71 -11.10 2.21
CA LYS A 16 -0.53 -12.55 1.98
C LYS A 16 -0.02 -12.83 0.56
N GLN A 17 -0.50 -12.08 -0.42
CA GLN A 17 0.00 -12.19 -1.79
C GLN A 17 1.45 -11.71 -1.89
N SER A 18 1.84 -10.65 -1.18
CA SER A 18 3.24 -10.21 -1.12
C SER A 18 4.16 -11.29 -0.55
N VAL A 19 3.75 -11.96 0.53
CA VAL A 19 4.49 -13.11 1.07
C VAL A 19 4.59 -14.24 0.04
N ARG A 20 3.49 -14.56 -0.66
CA ARG A 20 3.50 -15.59 -1.70
C ARG A 20 4.45 -15.25 -2.86
N ILE A 21 4.52 -13.99 -3.27
CA ILE A 21 5.44 -13.54 -4.32
C ILE A 21 6.88 -13.83 -3.91
N VAL A 22 7.30 -13.37 -2.74
CA VAL A 22 8.68 -13.52 -2.26
C VAL A 22 9.05 -14.96 -1.90
N GLU A 23 8.09 -15.80 -1.53
CA GLU A 23 8.34 -17.20 -1.16
C GLU A 23 8.29 -18.17 -2.34
N LYS A 24 7.47 -17.87 -3.37
CA LYS A 24 7.11 -18.86 -4.38
C LYS A 24 7.24 -18.40 -5.83
N LEU A 25 7.22 -17.11 -6.12
CA LEU A 25 7.22 -16.62 -7.50
C LEU A 25 8.57 -16.05 -7.91
N GLU A 26 9.27 -15.40 -7.00
CA GLU A 26 10.59 -14.84 -7.27
C GLU A 26 11.62 -15.91 -7.63
N LYS A 27 12.68 -15.50 -8.34
CA LYS A 27 13.78 -16.38 -8.80
C LYS A 27 13.29 -17.60 -9.57
N GLY A 28 12.35 -17.41 -10.49
CA GLY A 28 11.83 -18.52 -11.31
C GLY A 28 11.11 -19.60 -10.51
N GLY A 29 10.40 -19.24 -9.46
CA GLY A 29 9.62 -20.15 -8.63
C GLY A 29 10.36 -20.72 -7.41
N GLN A 30 11.61 -20.32 -7.18
CA GLN A 30 12.41 -20.80 -6.04
C GLN A 30 12.21 -19.97 -4.77
N GLY A 31 11.67 -18.75 -4.93
CA GLY A 31 11.54 -17.80 -3.85
C GLY A 31 12.86 -17.15 -3.43
N LEU A 32 12.76 -16.13 -2.57
CA LEU A 32 13.91 -15.34 -2.10
C LEU A 32 14.61 -15.93 -0.89
N ASN A 33 14.10 -16.99 -0.28
CA ASN A 33 14.62 -17.59 0.96
C ASN A 33 14.82 -16.56 2.09
N LEU A 34 13.79 -15.74 2.32
CA LEU A 34 13.82 -14.71 3.36
C LEU A 34 13.71 -15.30 4.75
N THR A 35 14.31 -14.63 5.74
CA THR A 35 14.17 -15.01 7.15
C THR A 35 12.73 -14.79 7.62
N TRP A 36 12.40 -15.37 8.78
CA TRP A 36 11.07 -15.22 9.37
C TRP A 36 10.75 -13.76 9.66
N GLU A 37 11.71 -13.00 10.17
CA GLU A 37 11.58 -11.58 10.54
C GLU A 37 11.16 -10.72 9.34
N VAL A 38 11.78 -10.94 8.19
CA VAL A 38 11.44 -10.20 6.96
C VAL A 38 10.03 -10.58 6.49
N ARG A 39 9.68 -11.87 6.53
CA ARG A 39 8.34 -12.34 6.16
C ARG A 39 7.27 -11.83 7.11
N ASP A 40 7.56 -11.78 8.41
CA ASP A 40 6.69 -11.18 9.43
C ASP A 40 6.45 -9.70 9.13
N GLY A 41 7.49 -8.94 8.82
CA GLY A 41 7.40 -7.54 8.41
C GLY A 41 6.50 -7.36 7.18
N ILE A 42 6.69 -8.16 6.13
CA ILE A 42 5.85 -8.14 4.92
C ILE A 42 4.39 -8.49 5.25
N LEU A 43 4.17 -9.51 6.08
CA LEU A 43 2.82 -9.95 6.42
C LEU A 43 2.06 -8.93 7.26
N ASN A 44 2.75 -8.25 8.18
CA ASN A 44 2.17 -7.44 9.24
C ASN A 44 2.34 -5.93 9.07
N HIS A 45 2.71 -5.43 7.87
CA HIS A 45 2.85 -3.99 7.61
C HIS A 45 1.51 -3.23 7.60
N GLN A 46 0.39 -3.91 7.45
CA GLN A 46 -0.94 -3.30 7.38
C GLN A 46 -1.34 -2.56 8.66
N THR A 47 -2.35 -1.69 8.56
CA THR A 47 -2.82 -0.89 9.70
C THR A 47 -3.43 -1.75 10.81
N SER A 48 -4.06 -2.87 10.47
CA SER A 48 -4.74 -3.78 11.40
C SER A 48 -3.82 -4.77 12.13
N THR A 49 -2.55 -4.83 11.74
CA THR A 49 -1.56 -5.75 12.29
C THR A 49 -0.29 -5.01 12.72
N MET A 50 0.56 -5.67 13.49
CA MET A 50 1.84 -5.13 13.97
C MET A 50 2.93 -6.18 13.77
N PRO A 51 4.06 -5.84 13.13
CA PRO A 51 5.23 -6.72 13.08
C PRO A 51 5.78 -7.01 14.48
N HIS A 52 6.36 -8.18 14.66
CA HIS A 52 6.94 -8.60 15.94
C HIS A 52 8.33 -8.01 16.17
N THR A 53 9.07 -7.72 15.08
CA THR A 53 10.42 -7.18 15.16
C THR A 53 10.43 -5.66 15.18
N LEU A 54 11.47 -5.06 15.79
CA LEU A 54 11.65 -3.61 15.80
C LEU A 54 11.87 -3.07 14.38
N GLU A 55 12.65 -3.78 13.57
CA GLU A 55 12.89 -3.44 12.16
C GLU A 55 11.58 -3.42 11.36
N GLY A 56 10.74 -4.43 11.53
CA GLY A 56 9.41 -4.48 10.90
C GLY A 56 8.52 -3.32 11.34
N LYS A 57 8.57 -2.92 12.61
CA LYS A 57 7.84 -1.75 13.12
C LYS A 57 8.36 -0.44 12.53
N ILE A 58 9.68 -0.28 12.40
CA ILE A 58 10.29 0.89 11.75
C ILE A 58 9.82 0.97 10.29
N VAL A 59 9.93 -0.12 9.54
CA VAL A 59 9.46 -0.16 8.14
C VAL A 59 7.98 0.20 8.04
N ARG A 60 7.15 -0.31 8.95
CA ARG A 60 5.72 -0.01 8.98
C ARG A 60 5.42 1.48 9.26
N PHE A 61 6.16 2.13 10.15
CA PHE A 61 6.02 3.58 10.36
C PHE A 61 6.52 4.36 9.15
N SER A 62 7.67 4.00 8.60
CA SER A 62 8.24 4.62 7.41
C SER A 62 7.29 4.55 6.21
N ASP A 63 6.69 3.39 5.97
CA ASP A 63 5.69 3.18 4.91
C ASP A 63 4.49 4.12 5.07
N LYS A 64 3.94 4.23 6.28
CA LYS A 64 2.80 5.10 6.55
C LYS A 64 3.12 6.58 6.39
N ILE A 65 4.31 6.99 6.82
CA ILE A 65 4.80 8.37 6.68
C ILE A 65 5.03 8.68 5.20
N ALA A 66 5.73 7.81 4.49
CA ALA A 66 6.00 7.97 3.06
C ALA A 66 4.70 8.03 2.25
N TYR A 67 3.76 7.11 2.51
CA TYR A 67 2.49 7.05 1.82
C TYR A 67 1.71 8.38 1.92
N ILE A 68 1.51 8.89 3.15
CA ILE A 68 0.73 10.14 3.31
C ILE A 68 1.43 11.36 2.69
N HIS A 69 2.77 11.39 2.70
CA HIS A 69 3.54 12.46 2.07
C HIS A 69 3.43 12.41 0.55
N HIS A 70 3.58 11.25 -0.05
CA HIS A 70 3.41 11.07 -1.49
C HIS A 70 2.00 11.41 -1.95
N ASP A 71 0.98 11.02 -1.20
CA ASP A 71 -0.41 11.35 -1.51
C ASP A 71 -0.67 12.87 -1.49
N ILE A 72 -0.07 13.59 -0.53
CA ILE A 72 -0.16 15.06 -0.46
C ILE A 72 0.56 15.68 -1.66
N ASP A 73 1.79 15.25 -1.94
CA ASP A 73 2.59 15.77 -3.06
C ASP A 73 1.87 15.53 -4.40
N ASP A 74 1.26 14.37 -4.58
CA ASP A 74 0.50 14.03 -5.78
C ASP A 74 -0.79 14.85 -5.88
N ALA A 75 -1.50 15.07 -4.78
CA ALA A 75 -2.69 15.90 -4.75
C ALA A 75 -2.38 17.38 -5.07
N VAL A 76 -1.26 17.90 -4.57
CA VAL A 76 -0.79 19.25 -4.87
C VAL A 76 -0.36 19.35 -6.34
N ARG A 77 0.41 18.39 -6.84
CA ARG A 77 0.85 18.30 -8.24
C ARG A 77 -0.34 18.16 -9.18
N GLY A 78 -1.32 17.37 -8.80
CA GLY A 78 -2.60 17.20 -9.51
C GLY A 78 -3.54 18.38 -9.41
N LYS A 79 -3.18 19.45 -8.65
CA LYS A 79 -4.01 20.63 -8.40
C LYS A 79 -5.38 20.29 -7.79
N ILE A 80 -5.44 19.23 -7.01
CA ILE A 80 -6.63 18.81 -6.26
C ILE A 80 -6.72 19.61 -4.96
N MET A 81 -5.57 19.96 -4.35
CA MET A 81 -5.45 20.77 -3.15
C MET A 81 -4.16 21.60 -3.17
N VAL A 82 -4.01 22.51 -2.21
CA VAL A 82 -2.76 23.17 -1.85
C VAL A 82 -2.38 22.86 -0.41
N GLU A 83 -1.10 23.03 -0.04
CA GLU A 83 -0.63 22.73 1.33
C GLU A 83 -1.41 23.52 2.41
N GLU A 84 -1.86 24.72 2.07
CA GLU A 84 -2.63 25.59 2.96
C GLU A 84 -4.02 25.05 3.28
N ASP A 85 -4.57 24.15 2.49
CA ASP A 85 -5.87 23.51 2.74
C ASP A 85 -5.80 22.54 3.93
N ILE A 86 -4.60 22.06 4.29
CA ILE A 86 -4.43 21.23 5.48
C ILE A 86 -4.77 22.07 6.72
N PRO A 87 -5.69 21.60 7.59
CA PRO A 87 -6.13 22.34 8.78
C PRO A 87 -4.98 22.89 9.63
N ILE A 88 -5.13 24.12 10.07
CA ILE A 88 -4.08 24.84 10.81
C ILE A 88 -3.65 24.11 12.08
N GLU A 89 -4.56 23.40 12.74
CA GLU A 89 -4.30 22.62 13.94
C GLU A 89 -3.32 21.48 13.64
N ILE A 90 -3.49 20.80 12.50
CA ILE A 90 -2.59 19.73 12.06
C ILE A 90 -1.23 20.33 11.68
N ARG A 91 -1.22 21.45 10.94
CA ARG A 91 0.04 22.12 10.54
C ARG A 91 0.83 22.68 11.74
N LYS A 92 0.18 23.07 12.82
CA LYS A 92 0.85 23.51 14.06
C LYS A 92 1.60 22.38 14.73
N VAL A 93 1.05 21.17 14.71
CA VAL A 93 1.63 20.00 15.37
C VAL A 93 2.65 19.31 14.45
N LEU A 94 2.30 19.05 13.20
CA LEU A 94 3.12 18.24 12.29
C LEU A 94 4.13 19.08 11.47
N GLY A 95 3.92 20.39 11.32
CA GLY A 95 4.76 21.25 10.47
C GLY A 95 3.97 21.89 9.33
N LYS A 96 4.54 22.97 8.79
CA LYS A 96 3.86 23.86 7.83
C LYS A 96 3.97 23.40 6.37
N ASN A 97 4.93 22.57 6.08
CA ASN A 97 5.23 22.04 4.75
C ASN A 97 5.68 20.58 4.86
N SER A 98 5.88 19.92 3.71
CA SER A 98 6.26 18.51 3.63
C SER A 98 7.57 18.21 4.38
N ALA A 99 8.58 19.08 4.28
CA ALA A 99 9.87 18.88 4.95
C ALA A 99 9.75 18.98 6.48
N ASP A 100 9.09 20.01 6.99
CA ASP A 100 8.86 20.18 8.43
C ASP A 100 8.07 19.01 9.01
N ARG A 101 7.05 18.58 8.27
CA ARG A 101 6.18 17.46 8.67
C ARG A 101 6.94 16.15 8.75
N LEU A 102 7.78 15.88 7.75
CA LEU A 102 8.61 14.67 7.73
C LEU A 102 9.61 14.69 8.89
N ASP A 103 10.26 15.82 9.11
CA ASP A 103 11.22 16.01 10.21
C ASP A 103 10.56 15.79 11.57
N THR A 104 9.39 16.38 11.80
CA THR A 104 8.61 16.21 13.04
C THR A 104 8.27 14.74 13.30
N LEU A 105 7.75 14.04 12.30
CA LEU A 105 7.34 12.63 12.44
C LEU A 105 8.52 11.72 12.73
N ILE A 106 9.65 11.92 12.04
CA ILE A 106 10.86 11.10 12.23
C ILE A 106 11.49 11.38 13.60
N HIS A 107 11.67 12.64 13.98
CA HIS A 107 12.24 13.01 15.27
C HIS A 107 11.39 12.55 16.45
N ASP A 108 10.06 12.63 16.35
CA ASP A 108 9.17 12.12 17.39
C ASP A 108 9.36 10.61 17.60
N ILE A 109 9.38 9.82 16.52
CA ILE A 109 9.57 8.37 16.62
C ILE A 109 10.95 8.07 17.24
N ILE A 110 12.01 8.72 16.77
CA ILE A 110 13.37 8.49 17.29
C ILE A 110 13.41 8.81 18.78
N THR A 111 12.96 10.01 19.16
CA THR A 111 13.01 10.48 20.56
C THR A 111 12.19 9.59 21.49
N ASN A 112 11.01 9.18 21.07
CA ASN A 112 10.14 8.35 21.89
C ASN A 112 10.54 6.87 21.93
N SER A 113 11.35 6.39 20.98
CA SER A 113 11.79 4.99 20.91
C SER A 113 13.19 4.78 21.49
N MET A 114 14.00 5.83 21.63
CA MET A 114 15.37 5.73 22.13
C MET A 114 15.39 5.06 23.51
N ASP A 115 16.26 4.08 23.68
CA ASP A 115 16.42 3.29 24.91
C ASP A 115 15.16 2.52 25.37
N LYS A 116 14.19 2.34 24.48
CA LYS A 116 12.99 1.53 24.74
C LYS A 116 12.97 0.24 23.90
N PRO A 117 12.35 -0.83 24.42
CA PRO A 117 12.23 -2.09 23.70
C PRO A 117 11.13 -2.08 22.63
N ASP A 118 10.69 -0.91 22.19
CA ASP A 118 9.64 -0.75 21.18
C ASP A 118 9.83 0.51 20.34
N ILE A 119 9.20 0.55 19.16
CA ILE A 119 9.13 1.72 18.28
C ILE A 119 7.82 2.44 18.55
N ILE A 120 7.91 3.68 19.03
CA ILE A 120 6.79 4.42 19.59
C ILE A 120 6.72 5.80 18.94
N MET A 121 5.51 6.20 18.56
CA MET A 121 5.15 7.58 18.23
C MET A 121 4.39 8.17 19.42
N SER A 122 4.59 9.45 19.76
CA SER A 122 3.82 10.10 20.81
C SER A 122 2.33 10.16 20.46
N ASP A 123 1.48 10.19 21.48
CA ASP A 123 0.02 10.23 21.27
C ASP A 123 -0.41 11.50 20.52
N GLU A 124 0.22 12.64 20.78
CA GLU A 124 -0.08 13.90 20.10
C GLU A 124 0.22 13.81 18.61
N ILE A 125 1.42 13.35 18.24
CA ILE A 125 1.84 13.21 16.84
C ILE A 125 1.03 12.11 16.13
N PHE A 126 0.77 11.02 16.84
CA PHE A 126 -0.07 9.95 16.30
C PHE A 126 -1.49 10.44 15.98
N GLN A 127 -2.10 11.20 16.91
CA GLN A 127 -3.43 11.76 16.69
C GLN A 127 -3.45 12.74 15.52
N ALA A 128 -2.49 13.66 15.46
CA ALA A 128 -2.36 14.62 14.37
C ALA A 128 -2.17 13.91 13.00
N MET A 129 -1.41 12.82 12.96
CA MET A 129 -1.25 12.00 11.75
C MET A 129 -2.56 11.29 11.37
N GLN A 130 -3.36 10.81 12.33
CA GLN A 130 -4.69 10.24 12.05
C GLN A 130 -5.65 11.31 11.49
N ASP A 131 -5.62 12.52 12.06
CA ASP A 131 -6.46 13.63 11.59
C ASP A 131 -6.04 14.08 10.18
N LEU A 132 -4.74 14.09 9.87
CA LEU A 132 -4.23 14.34 8.53
C LEU A 132 -4.73 13.27 7.53
N ARG A 133 -4.67 12.00 7.89
CA ARG A 133 -5.22 10.92 7.06
C ARG A 133 -6.71 11.06 6.81
N LYS A 134 -7.46 11.43 7.85
CA LYS A 134 -8.90 11.68 7.73
C LYS A 134 -9.19 12.86 6.81
N PHE A 135 -8.41 13.94 6.94
CA PHE A 135 -8.50 15.09 6.05
C PHE A 135 -8.24 14.67 4.59
N MET A 136 -7.16 13.95 4.32
CA MET A 136 -6.82 13.45 2.98
C MET A 136 -7.92 12.55 2.42
N PHE A 137 -8.51 11.70 3.26
CA PHE A 137 -9.60 10.84 2.82
C PHE A 137 -10.79 11.64 2.30
N VAL A 138 -11.19 12.68 3.04
CA VAL A 138 -12.34 13.52 2.66
C VAL A 138 -12.00 14.45 1.49
N SER A 139 -10.82 15.07 1.49
CA SER A 139 -10.48 16.13 0.53
C SER A 139 -9.95 15.61 -0.80
N VAL A 140 -9.27 14.45 -0.79
CA VAL A 140 -8.61 13.89 -1.97
C VAL A 140 -9.30 12.63 -2.46
N TYR A 141 -9.39 11.58 -1.65
CA TYR A 141 -9.88 10.28 -2.10
C TYR A 141 -11.38 10.25 -2.42
N THR A 142 -12.19 11.14 -1.84
CA THR A 142 -13.61 11.27 -2.17
C THR A 142 -13.88 12.40 -3.17
N ASN A 143 -12.83 13.07 -3.68
CA ASN A 143 -12.97 14.14 -4.63
C ASN A 143 -13.55 13.63 -5.97
N SER A 144 -14.57 14.29 -6.48
CA SER A 144 -15.28 13.86 -7.70
C SER A 144 -14.40 13.89 -8.95
N ILE A 145 -13.41 14.79 -9.00
CA ILE A 145 -12.46 14.91 -10.13
C ILE A 145 -11.55 13.68 -10.14
N ALA A 146 -10.96 13.33 -8.98
CA ALA A 146 -10.10 12.16 -8.83
C ALA A 146 -10.86 10.86 -9.14
N LYS A 147 -12.11 10.73 -8.67
CA LYS A 147 -12.95 9.55 -8.95
C LYS A 147 -13.34 9.38 -10.42
N GLY A 148 -13.49 10.48 -11.15
CA GLY A 148 -13.75 10.41 -12.59
C GLY A 148 -12.59 9.76 -13.37
N GLU A 149 -11.37 10.07 -13.01
CA GLU A 149 -10.17 9.46 -13.62
C GLU A 149 -9.93 8.02 -13.14
N GLU A 150 -10.25 7.70 -11.88
CA GLU A 150 -10.19 6.34 -11.33
C GLU A 150 -11.04 5.36 -12.14
N THR A 151 -12.27 5.73 -12.48
CA THR A 151 -13.16 4.91 -13.30
C THR A 151 -12.60 4.64 -14.71
N LYS A 152 -11.93 5.63 -15.31
CA LYS A 152 -11.26 5.44 -16.61
C LYS A 152 -10.07 4.48 -16.49
N ALA A 153 -9.25 4.64 -15.45
CA ALA A 153 -8.11 3.77 -15.18
C ALA A 153 -8.55 2.33 -14.91
N GLU A 154 -9.59 2.13 -14.11
CA GLU A 154 -10.19 0.81 -13.85
C GLU A 154 -10.69 0.15 -15.14
N GLY A 155 -11.39 0.91 -15.99
CA GLY A 155 -11.85 0.42 -17.29
C GLY A 155 -10.70 0.05 -18.23
N LEU A 156 -9.60 0.80 -18.22
CA LEU A 156 -8.39 0.50 -19.00
C LEU A 156 -7.71 -0.77 -18.51
N LEU A 157 -7.50 -0.89 -17.20
CA LEU A 157 -6.87 -2.06 -16.57
C LEU A 157 -7.69 -3.33 -16.81
N SER A 158 -9.02 -3.25 -16.69
CA SER A 158 -9.91 -4.36 -16.95
C SER A 158 -9.83 -4.84 -18.40
N LYS A 159 -9.80 -3.90 -19.36
CA LYS A 159 -9.64 -4.23 -20.80
C LYS A 159 -8.27 -4.86 -21.07
N LEU A 160 -7.20 -4.30 -20.48
CA LEU A 160 -5.86 -4.84 -20.65
C LEU A 160 -5.73 -6.25 -20.07
N PHE A 161 -6.30 -6.49 -18.90
CA PHE A 161 -6.33 -7.80 -18.27
C PHE A 161 -7.10 -8.81 -19.15
N THR A 162 -8.29 -8.45 -19.60
CA THR A 162 -9.10 -9.30 -20.49
C THR A 162 -8.34 -9.61 -21.78
N TYR A 163 -7.70 -8.60 -22.39
CA TYR A 163 -6.91 -8.78 -23.61
C TYR A 163 -5.79 -9.82 -23.42
N TYR A 164 -5.01 -9.72 -22.34
CA TYR A 164 -3.93 -10.68 -22.09
C TYR A 164 -4.45 -12.07 -21.68
N MET A 165 -5.62 -12.15 -21.06
CA MET A 165 -6.27 -13.44 -20.78
C MET A 165 -6.69 -14.16 -22.08
N GLU A 166 -7.20 -13.40 -23.04
CA GLU A 166 -7.62 -13.93 -24.35
C GLU A 166 -6.43 -14.16 -25.30
N HIS A 167 -5.35 -13.39 -25.15
CA HIS A 167 -4.18 -13.39 -26.02
C HIS A 167 -2.86 -13.53 -25.22
N PRO A 168 -2.65 -14.61 -24.45
CA PRO A 168 -1.49 -14.74 -23.57
C PRO A 168 -0.16 -14.70 -24.30
N MET A 169 -0.12 -15.13 -25.56
CA MET A 169 1.10 -15.13 -26.40
C MET A 169 1.54 -13.74 -26.84
N THR A 170 0.74 -12.70 -26.60
CA THR A 170 1.14 -11.30 -26.88
C THR A 170 1.93 -10.67 -25.72
N MET A 171 1.98 -11.32 -24.56
CA MET A 171 2.85 -10.90 -23.46
C MET A 171 4.32 -11.16 -23.80
N PRO A 172 5.25 -10.28 -23.34
CA PRO A 172 6.68 -10.56 -23.46
C PRO A 172 7.06 -11.91 -22.84
N ALA A 173 7.96 -12.66 -23.50
CA ALA A 173 8.35 -14.01 -23.10
C ALA A 173 8.77 -14.13 -21.63
N GLN A 174 9.42 -13.11 -21.08
CA GLN A 174 9.83 -13.07 -19.67
C GLN A 174 8.66 -13.22 -18.69
N TYR A 175 7.44 -12.89 -19.10
CA TYR A 175 6.24 -13.04 -18.27
C TYR A 175 5.51 -14.34 -18.56
N THR A 176 5.56 -14.82 -19.81
CA THR A 176 4.92 -16.10 -20.19
C THR A 176 5.70 -17.30 -19.68
N ASP A 177 7.02 -17.25 -19.70
CA ASP A 177 7.87 -18.36 -19.24
C ASP A 177 7.78 -18.59 -17.73
N THR A 178 7.55 -17.52 -16.95
CA THR A 178 7.43 -17.59 -15.49
C THR A 178 6.03 -17.99 -15.02
N VAL A 179 5.00 -17.69 -15.82
CA VAL A 179 3.58 -17.91 -15.45
C VAL A 179 3.01 -19.15 -16.13
N SER A 180 3.74 -19.74 -17.10
CA SER A 180 3.17 -20.58 -18.13
C SER A 180 2.57 -21.91 -17.68
N TYR A 181 2.80 -22.37 -16.45
CA TYR A 181 2.33 -23.72 -16.15
C TYR A 181 1.29 -23.86 -15.03
N THR A 182 1.21 -22.95 -14.08
CA THR A 182 0.36 -23.17 -12.92
C THR A 182 -0.90 -22.29 -12.84
N HIS A 183 -0.92 -21.13 -13.50
CA HIS A 183 -2.03 -20.19 -13.37
C HIS A 183 -2.92 -20.10 -14.61
N LEU A 184 -2.36 -20.19 -15.81
CA LEU A 184 -3.17 -20.16 -17.03
C LEU A 184 -3.95 -21.48 -17.21
N ARG A 185 -3.35 -22.61 -16.88
CA ARG A 185 -4.06 -23.91 -16.92
C ARG A 185 -5.15 -24.07 -15.88
N ALA A 186 -5.09 -23.39 -14.74
CA ALA A 186 -6.15 -23.44 -13.74
C ALA A 186 -7.47 -22.78 -14.23
N HIS A 187 -7.40 -21.98 -15.30
CA HIS A 187 -8.56 -21.37 -15.94
C HIS A 187 -9.00 -22.08 -17.23
N GLU A 188 -8.17 -22.95 -17.79
CA GLU A 188 -8.49 -23.64 -19.03
C GLU A 188 -9.31 -24.94 -18.86
N THR A 189 -9.48 -25.43 -17.63
CA THR A 189 -10.25 -26.67 -17.40
C THR A 189 -11.22 -26.57 -16.25
N PRO A 190 -12.41 -26.00 -16.46
CA PRO A 190 -13.55 -26.25 -15.57
C PRO A 190 -14.05 -27.70 -15.60
N GLU A 191 -13.60 -28.52 -16.57
CA GLU A 191 -14.17 -29.83 -16.87
C GLU A 191 -13.50 -31.03 -16.19
N HIS A 192 -12.48 -30.82 -15.36
CA HIS A 192 -11.78 -31.90 -14.65
C HIS A 192 -11.85 -31.84 -13.14
N LEU A 193 -12.88 -31.21 -12.58
CA LEU A 193 -13.29 -31.35 -11.17
C LEU A 193 -14.60 -32.13 -11.13
N VAL A 194 -14.50 -33.41 -11.38
CA VAL A 194 -15.44 -34.46 -10.96
C VAL A 194 -14.66 -35.47 -10.14
#